data_6a30d033dd1ac7f0d845f9a25dc77848
#
_entry.id   6a30d033dd1ac7f0d845f9a25dc77848
#
_cell.length_a   1.000
_cell.length_b   1.000
_cell.length_c   1.000
_cell.angle_alpha   90.00
_cell.angle_beta   90.00
_cell.angle_gamma   90.00
#
_symmetry.space_group_name_H-M   'P 1'
#
loop_
_entity.id
_entity.type
_entity.pdbx_description
1 polymer ?
#
loop_
_entity_poly.entity_id
_entity_poly.type
_entity_poly.pdbx_seq_one_letter_code
_entity_poly.pdbx_strand_id
1 'polypeptide(L)'
;MITQISIRNFKSIKEANLRCNGVNIIIGANNSGKSNILESLEYYSRSLTVPLEELFGPGPFSFSQILHRGSDVNKEGIEIDIAFHGKYGGTSHSYRMDSLRNPPRTHPKFRLEVVNESIVSSNNHIERDHKNNLLMREKGIDRDLPQEFVEMYNACRSIRKFQFVPKEIKKEREIDPLETNVPFLKHNGENLVNVLFAMRDIKPQTYRDIIDDFKEIYPDVTGLSFTHLGDYRYALEFSREISNKSWSFLSPQVSDGFVITLAILTLIHLHQTNRIILIEEIENGLNPLTLGKILKKILVTSEACDMQFFITTHSPVLLDCLNKFPELVFVCEQRDGQSEYIPLPEILKKFRDDYTPGESLVELWLEGLIGGL
;
A
#
# COMPACT_ATOMS: atom_id res chain seq x y z
N MET A 1 -1.28 13.29 -5.47
CA MET A 1 -1.11 11.86 -5.83
C MET A 1 0.25 11.63 -6.49
N ILE A 2 0.86 10.47 -6.31
CA ILE A 2 2.04 10.06 -7.08
C ILE A 2 1.61 9.84 -8.53
N THR A 3 2.30 10.48 -9.48
CA THR A 3 2.01 10.37 -10.91
C THR A 3 3.00 9.47 -11.65
N GLN A 4 4.21 9.36 -11.12
CA GLN A 4 5.24 8.49 -11.67
C GLN A 4 6.15 7.96 -10.57
N ILE A 5 6.59 6.72 -10.72
CA ILE A 5 7.58 6.05 -9.89
C ILE A 5 8.67 5.51 -10.81
N SER A 6 9.94 5.81 -10.49
CA SER A 6 11.10 5.15 -11.08
C SER A 6 11.95 4.55 -9.97
N ILE A 7 12.32 3.27 -10.11
CA ILE A 7 13.09 2.54 -9.12
C ILE A 7 14.19 1.79 -9.84
N ARG A 8 15.41 1.84 -9.29
CA ARG A 8 16.55 1.08 -9.78
C ARG A 8 17.25 0.33 -8.64
N ASN A 9 17.68 -0.86 -8.96
CA ASN A 9 18.51 -1.72 -8.11
C ASN A 9 17.87 -2.09 -6.76
N PHE A 10 16.56 -2.31 -6.72
CA PHE A 10 15.84 -2.70 -5.50
C PHE A 10 15.34 -4.17 -5.61
N LYS A 11 15.87 -5.06 -4.81
CA LYS A 11 15.50 -6.51 -4.75
C LYS A 11 15.53 -7.18 -6.14
N SER A 12 14.36 -7.62 -6.66
CA SER A 12 14.27 -8.16 -8.02
C SER A 12 14.12 -7.07 -9.10
N ILE A 13 13.94 -5.81 -8.70
CA ILE A 13 13.79 -4.69 -9.61
C ILE A 13 15.17 -4.18 -10.00
N LYS A 14 15.59 -4.41 -11.23
CA LYS A 14 16.76 -3.74 -11.78
C LYS A 14 16.41 -2.33 -12.22
N GLU A 15 15.32 -2.20 -12.96
CA GLU A 15 14.74 -0.92 -13.35
C GLU A 15 13.21 -1.07 -13.52
N ALA A 16 12.46 -0.13 -12.99
CA ALA A 16 11.01 -0.05 -13.16
C ALA A 16 10.58 1.42 -13.31
N ASN A 17 9.70 1.69 -14.27
CA ASN A 17 9.13 2.99 -14.51
C ASN A 17 7.61 2.85 -14.65
N LEU A 18 6.85 3.36 -13.66
CA LEU A 18 5.40 3.25 -13.63
C LEU A 18 4.76 4.64 -13.71
N ARG A 19 3.81 4.81 -14.63
CA ARG A 19 2.88 5.95 -14.61
C ARG A 19 1.68 5.55 -13.77
N CYS A 20 1.41 6.32 -12.72
CA CYS A 20 0.46 5.95 -11.68
C CYS A 20 -0.88 6.68 -11.86
N ASN A 21 -1.95 5.98 -11.49
CA ASN A 21 -3.33 6.45 -11.41
C ASN A 21 -3.79 6.54 -9.94
N GLY A 22 -5.04 6.90 -9.71
CA GLY A 22 -5.65 6.84 -8.37
C GLY A 22 -5.69 5.43 -7.79
N VAL A 23 -5.91 4.42 -8.65
CA VAL A 23 -5.79 3.00 -8.29
C VAL A 23 -4.78 2.35 -9.22
N ASN A 24 -3.85 1.59 -8.66
CA ASN A 24 -2.80 0.88 -9.38
C ASN A 24 -2.80 -0.58 -8.92
N ILE A 25 -3.07 -1.49 -9.82
CA ILE A 25 -3.18 -2.92 -9.52
C ILE A 25 -2.04 -3.66 -10.18
N ILE A 26 -1.24 -4.33 -9.38
CA ILE A 26 -0.11 -5.12 -9.83
C ILE A 26 -0.49 -6.60 -9.78
N ILE A 27 -0.64 -7.22 -10.94
CA ILE A 27 -0.96 -8.64 -11.06
C ILE A 27 0.25 -9.41 -11.61
N GLY A 28 0.37 -10.68 -11.27
CA GLY A 28 1.46 -11.55 -11.75
C GLY A 28 1.49 -12.86 -10.99
N ALA A 29 2.25 -13.83 -11.49
CA ALA A 29 2.47 -15.10 -10.82
C ALA A 29 3.12 -14.94 -9.44
N ASN A 30 3.07 -15.98 -8.62
CA ASN A 30 3.80 -15.98 -7.36
C ASN A 30 5.31 -15.81 -7.63
N ASN A 31 5.99 -15.08 -6.76
CA ASN A 31 7.41 -14.78 -6.86
C ASN A 31 7.82 -13.91 -8.07
N SER A 32 6.89 -13.33 -8.83
CA SER A 32 7.21 -12.41 -9.94
C SER A 32 7.82 -11.07 -9.46
N GLY A 33 7.66 -10.72 -8.18
CA GLY A 33 8.17 -9.47 -7.60
C GLY A 33 7.11 -8.40 -7.35
N LYS A 34 5.82 -8.74 -7.42
CA LYS A 34 4.71 -7.79 -7.14
C LYS A 34 4.88 -7.01 -5.84
N SER A 35 5.25 -7.70 -4.76
CA SER A 35 5.45 -7.08 -3.45
C SER A 35 6.63 -6.11 -3.42
N ASN A 36 7.62 -6.27 -4.30
CA ASN A 36 8.81 -5.45 -4.28
C ASN A 36 8.53 -3.98 -4.64
N ILE A 37 7.53 -3.71 -5.51
CA ILE A 37 7.12 -2.32 -5.79
C ILE A 37 6.45 -1.67 -4.57
N LEU A 38 5.60 -2.40 -3.83
CA LEU A 38 4.98 -1.90 -2.61
C LEU A 38 6.02 -1.68 -1.52
N GLU A 39 6.95 -2.61 -1.36
CA GLU A 39 8.04 -2.49 -0.40
C GLU A 39 8.95 -1.31 -0.70
N SER A 40 9.26 -1.05 -1.97
CA SER A 40 10.08 0.11 -2.36
C SER A 40 9.41 1.43 -1.97
N LEU A 41 8.10 1.54 -2.14
CA LEU A 41 7.31 2.69 -1.67
C LEU A 41 7.27 2.80 -0.14
N GLU A 42 7.16 1.67 0.55
CA GLU A 42 7.25 1.63 2.01
C GLU A 42 8.64 2.08 2.50
N TYR A 43 9.72 1.58 1.90
CA TYR A 43 11.07 2.02 2.19
C TYR A 43 11.26 3.51 1.90
N TYR A 44 10.75 4.00 0.77
CA TYR A 44 10.74 5.41 0.44
C TYR A 44 10.06 6.25 1.53
N SER A 45 8.85 5.89 1.93
CA SER A 45 8.13 6.59 3.00
C SER A 45 8.90 6.59 4.33
N ARG A 46 9.47 5.45 4.69
CA ARG A 46 10.27 5.33 5.93
C ARG A 46 11.55 6.14 5.87
N SER A 47 12.21 6.23 4.73
CA SER A 47 13.42 7.06 4.56
C SER A 47 13.18 8.55 4.81
N LEU A 48 11.92 9.00 4.64
CA LEU A 48 11.51 10.37 4.97
C LEU A 48 11.28 10.60 6.48
N THR A 49 11.18 9.54 7.27
CA THR A 49 10.76 9.63 8.68
C THR A 49 11.79 9.11 9.67
N VAL A 50 12.60 8.12 9.28
CA VAL A 50 13.63 7.52 10.14
C VAL A 50 15.03 7.68 9.53
N PRO A 51 16.11 7.69 10.35
CA PRO A 51 17.47 7.68 9.85
C PRO A 51 17.73 6.48 8.94
N LEU A 52 18.55 6.66 7.90
CA LEU A 52 18.90 5.55 7.00
C LEU A 52 19.54 4.37 7.72
N GLU A 53 20.34 4.64 8.76
CA GLU A 53 20.96 3.60 9.59
C GLU A 53 19.93 2.72 10.33
N GLU A 54 18.80 3.31 10.74
CA GLU A 54 17.69 2.59 11.40
C GLU A 54 16.78 1.90 10.38
N LEU A 55 16.67 2.48 9.18
CA LEU A 55 15.81 1.96 8.12
C LEU A 55 16.22 0.54 7.69
N PHE A 56 17.53 0.29 7.61
CA PHE A 56 18.09 -0.98 7.13
C PHE A 56 18.62 -1.89 8.24
N GLY A 57 18.52 -1.46 9.51
CA GLY A 57 19.02 -2.22 10.66
C GLY A 57 20.54 -2.18 10.82
N PRO A 58 21.11 -2.76 11.89
CA PRO A 58 22.48 -2.56 12.33
C PRO A 58 23.51 -3.46 11.61
N GLY A 59 23.39 -3.77 10.33
CA GLY A 59 24.37 -4.66 9.68
C GLY A 59 24.49 -4.49 8.18
N PRO A 60 25.66 -4.88 7.60
CA PRO A 60 25.91 -4.81 6.17
C PRO A 60 24.95 -5.66 5.35
N PHE A 61 24.37 -6.69 5.95
CA PHE A 61 23.48 -7.63 5.28
C PHE A 61 22.12 -7.05 4.90
N SER A 62 21.59 -6.10 5.67
CA SER A 62 20.25 -5.55 5.41
C SER A 62 20.20 -4.73 4.12
N PHE A 63 21.19 -3.89 3.83
CA PHE A 63 21.24 -3.15 2.56
C PHE A 63 21.52 -4.09 1.37
N SER A 64 22.47 -5.03 1.53
CA SER A 64 22.78 -5.99 0.47
C SER A 64 21.61 -6.94 0.16
N GLN A 65 20.73 -7.20 1.12
CA GLN A 65 19.52 -8.01 0.91
C GLN A 65 18.46 -7.31 0.06
N ILE A 66 18.41 -5.98 0.10
CA ILE A 66 17.47 -5.18 -0.67
C ILE A 66 18.06 -4.66 -1.98
N LEU A 67 19.38 -4.67 -2.13
CA LEU A 67 20.01 -4.34 -3.40
C LEU A 67 19.71 -5.45 -4.43
N HIS A 68 19.56 -5.06 -5.69
CA HIS A 68 19.29 -6.01 -6.77
C HIS A 68 20.38 -7.08 -6.87
N ARG A 69 19.99 -8.35 -6.99
CA ARG A 69 20.92 -9.49 -7.15
C ARG A 69 21.65 -9.37 -8.49
N GLY A 70 22.97 -9.26 -8.44
CA GLY A 70 23.82 -9.03 -9.61
C GLY A 70 24.36 -7.61 -9.70
N SER A 71 23.83 -6.68 -8.94
CA SER A 71 24.42 -5.35 -8.77
C SER A 71 25.69 -5.42 -7.91
N ASP A 72 26.72 -4.68 -8.33
CA ASP A 72 27.95 -4.55 -7.53
C ASP A 72 27.68 -3.56 -6.39
N VAL A 73 27.60 -4.09 -5.16
CA VAL A 73 27.38 -3.28 -3.93
C VAL A 73 28.37 -2.11 -3.80
N ASN A 74 29.53 -2.20 -4.44
CA ASN A 74 30.56 -1.17 -4.42
C ASN A 74 30.39 -0.11 -5.53
N LYS A 75 29.49 -0.30 -6.47
CA LYS A 75 29.34 0.57 -7.65
C LYS A 75 27.91 1.01 -7.92
N GLU A 76 26.93 0.25 -7.47
CA GLU A 76 25.52 0.46 -7.79
C GLU A 76 24.72 0.67 -6.52
N GLY A 77 24.05 1.81 -6.41
CA GLY A 77 23.16 2.14 -5.33
C GLY A 77 21.69 1.92 -5.68
N ILE A 78 20.83 2.04 -4.69
CA ILE A 78 19.39 2.08 -4.90
C ILE A 78 18.99 3.50 -5.27
N GLU A 79 18.28 3.65 -6.39
CA GLU A 79 17.71 4.93 -6.83
C GLU A 79 16.19 4.86 -6.76
N ILE A 80 15.58 5.92 -6.23
CA ILE A 80 14.12 6.08 -6.19
C ILE A 80 13.79 7.52 -6.62
N ASP A 81 12.95 7.62 -7.66
CA ASP A 81 12.42 8.86 -8.17
C ASP A 81 10.89 8.83 -8.09
N ILE A 82 10.31 9.83 -7.44
CA ILE A 82 8.86 9.97 -7.29
C ILE A 82 8.43 11.31 -7.88
N ALA A 83 7.54 11.29 -8.87
CA ALA A 83 6.82 12.47 -9.28
C ALA A 83 5.45 12.50 -8.58
N PHE A 84 5.10 13.66 -8.05
CA PHE A 84 3.87 13.90 -7.30
C PHE A 84 3.14 15.10 -7.88
N HIS A 85 1.83 15.05 -7.94
CA HIS A 85 0.98 16.19 -8.27
C HIS A 85 -0.02 16.41 -7.14
N GLY A 86 -0.01 17.61 -6.59
CA GLY A 86 -0.88 18.02 -5.51
C GLY A 86 -1.57 19.35 -5.80
N LYS A 87 -2.15 19.95 -4.78
CA LYS A 87 -2.87 21.21 -4.85
C LYS A 87 -1.98 22.38 -5.32
N TYR A 88 -0.70 22.35 -4.96
CA TYR A 88 0.26 23.41 -5.28
C TYR A 88 1.09 23.11 -6.53
N GLY A 89 0.75 22.08 -7.29
CA GLY A 89 1.40 21.73 -8.56
C GLY A 89 2.21 20.43 -8.52
N GLY A 90 2.98 20.24 -9.58
CA GLY A 90 3.84 19.07 -9.73
C GLY A 90 5.18 19.23 -9.00
N THR A 91 5.61 18.17 -8.34
CA THR A 91 6.89 18.08 -7.62
C THR A 91 7.52 16.73 -7.89
N SER A 92 8.84 16.67 -8.03
CA SER A 92 9.57 15.41 -8.07
C SER A 92 10.64 15.37 -6.98
N HIS A 93 10.84 14.18 -6.43
CA HIS A 93 11.90 13.89 -5.47
C HIS A 93 12.68 12.67 -5.96
N SER A 94 13.96 12.85 -6.10
CA SER A 94 14.90 11.87 -6.63
C SER A 94 16.03 11.70 -5.64
N TYR A 95 16.41 10.47 -5.33
CA TYR A 95 17.61 10.22 -4.53
C TYR A 95 18.27 8.88 -4.87
N ARG A 96 19.57 8.84 -4.61
CA ARG A 96 20.38 7.63 -4.69
C ARG A 96 21.03 7.34 -3.33
N MET A 97 20.92 6.12 -2.88
CA MET A 97 21.58 5.61 -1.67
C MET A 97 22.65 4.60 -2.03
N ASP A 98 23.86 4.81 -1.55
CA ASP A 98 24.98 3.88 -1.68
C ASP A 98 25.51 3.47 -0.30
N SER A 99 26.23 2.34 -0.27
CA SER A 99 27.06 1.98 0.87
C SER A 99 28.38 2.73 0.83
N LEU A 100 28.84 3.25 1.96
CA LEU A 100 30.14 3.90 2.06
C LEU A 100 31.28 2.90 1.77
N ARG A 101 32.11 3.24 0.78
CA ARG A 101 33.20 2.39 0.28
C ARG A 101 34.34 2.14 1.26
N ASN A 102 34.55 3.04 2.24
CA ASN A 102 35.60 2.94 3.27
C ASN A 102 35.12 3.58 4.56
N PRO A 103 34.39 2.86 5.43
CA PRO A 103 34.03 3.39 6.73
C PRO A 103 35.32 3.67 7.53
N PRO A 104 35.39 4.79 8.27
CA PRO A 104 36.57 5.09 9.13
C PRO A 104 36.83 3.92 10.08
N ARG A 105 38.07 3.55 10.29
CA ARG A 105 38.51 2.43 11.16
C ARG A 105 37.97 2.53 12.61
N THR A 106 37.56 3.71 13.04
CA THR A 106 36.98 3.99 14.34
C THR A 106 35.53 3.56 14.53
N HIS A 107 34.80 3.31 13.42
CA HIS A 107 33.43 2.81 13.46
C HIS A 107 33.25 1.75 12.37
N PRO A 108 33.40 0.46 12.68
CA PRO A 108 33.23 -0.62 11.73
C PRO A 108 31.77 -0.86 11.32
N LYS A 109 30.86 0.08 11.63
CA LYS A 109 29.47 0.00 11.22
C LYS A 109 29.34 0.42 9.76
N PHE A 110 28.70 -0.43 9.00
CA PHE A 110 28.26 -0.15 7.66
C PHE A 110 27.47 1.17 7.62
N ARG A 111 27.94 2.15 6.89
CA ARG A 111 27.26 3.43 6.73
C ARG A 111 26.62 3.50 5.35
N LEU A 112 25.36 3.89 5.33
CA LEU A 112 24.65 4.31 4.14
C LEU A 112 24.72 5.81 4.01
N GLU A 113 24.88 6.30 2.80
CA GLU A 113 24.79 7.71 2.49
C GLU A 113 23.85 7.98 1.32
N VAL A 114 23.20 9.14 1.34
CA VAL A 114 22.55 9.71 0.18
C VAL A 114 23.63 10.36 -0.67
N VAL A 115 23.94 9.74 -1.80
CA VAL A 115 24.97 10.23 -2.70
C VAL A 115 24.51 11.48 -3.44
N ASN A 116 23.25 11.44 -3.90
CA ASN A 116 22.61 12.54 -4.59
C ASN A 116 21.16 12.60 -4.17
N GLU A 117 20.63 13.80 -3.94
CA GLU A 117 19.23 14.04 -3.68
C GLU A 117 18.81 15.35 -4.37
N SER A 118 17.72 15.29 -5.12
CA SER A 118 17.12 16.48 -5.73
C SER A 118 15.62 16.54 -5.51
N ILE A 119 15.12 17.75 -5.25
CA ILE A 119 13.69 18.05 -5.14
C ILE A 119 13.40 19.19 -6.10
N VAL A 120 12.49 18.96 -7.05
CA VAL A 120 12.21 19.89 -8.13
C VAL A 120 10.71 20.15 -8.23
N SER A 121 10.35 21.42 -8.39
CA SER A 121 9.01 21.86 -8.83
C SER A 121 9.16 22.84 -9.99
N SER A 122 8.06 23.36 -10.51
CA SER A 122 8.08 24.36 -11.58
C SER A 122 8.90 25.62 -11.24
N ASN A 123 8.97 26.00 -9.96
CA ASN A 123 9.58 27.25 -9.51
C ASN A 123 10.78 27.06 -8.57
N ASN A 124 10.99 25.86 -8.07
CA ASN A 124 12.00 25.60 -7.04
C ASN A 124 12.81 24.34 -7.36
N HIS A 125 14.11 24.42 -7.12
CA HIS A 125 15.04 23.31 -7.25
C HIS A 125 16.00 23.31 -6.07
N ILE A 126 16.08 22.19 -5.36
CA ILE A 126 17.03 21.97 -4.27
C ILE A 126 17.76 20.67 -4.58
N GLU A 127 19.08 20.74 -4.56
CA GLU A 127 19.97 19.61 -4.77
C GLU A 127 21.04 19.57 -3.68
N ARG A 128 21.43 18.36 -3.30
CA ARG A 128 22.57 18.16 -2.40
C ARG A 128 23.15 16.76 -2.55
N ASP A 129 24.44 16.65 -2.18
CA ASP A 129 25.23 15.43 -2.26
C ASP A 129 25.79 15.00 -0.90
N HIS A 130 26.07 13.72 -0.79
CA HIS A 130 26.83 13.08 0.30
C HIS A 130 26.33 13.42 1.71
N LYS A 131 25.11 13.02 2.04
CA LYS A 131 24.51 13.22 3.36
C LYS A 131 24.07 11.89 4.02
N ASN A 132 24.01 11.90 5.32
CA ASN A 132 23.57 10.74 6.11
C ASN A 132 22.03 10.57 6.12
N ASN A 133 21.29 11.61 5.78
CA ASN A 133 19.83 11.61 5.78
C ASN A 133 19.29 12.41 4.59
N LEU A 134 18.06 12.12 4.19
CA LEU A 134 17.36 12.89 3.16
C LEU A 134 17.05 14.30 3.65
N LEU A 135 17.15 15.27 2.72
CA LEU A 135 16.81 16.68 2.98
C LEU A 135 15.35 16.83 3.42
N MET A 136 14.43 16.10 2.76
CA MET A 136 13.02 16.14 3.11
C MET A 136 12.78 15.65 4.55
N ARG A 137 13.60 14.72 5.06
CA ARG A 137 13.54 14.29 6.45
C ARG A 137 14.06 15.38 7.40
N GLU A 138 15.18 16.00 7.08
CA GLU A 138 15.81 17.02 7.93
C GLU A 138 14.99 18.32 8.01
N LYS A 139 14.37 18.70 6.87
CA LYS A 139 13.61 19.94 6.72
C LYS A 139 12.10 19.77 6.62
N GLY A 140 11.58 18.54 6.68
CA GLY A 140 10.18 18.24 6.45
C GLY A 140 9.18 18.90 7.41
N ILE A 141 9.66 19.57 8.45
CA ILE A 141 8.88 20.37 9.40
C ILE A 141 9.29 21.84 9.32
N ASP A 142 10.28 22.17 8.47
CA ASP A 142 10.80 23.53 8.34
C ASP A 142 9.77 24.40 7.61
N ARG A 143 9.39 25.52 8.23
CA ARG A 143 8.38 26.46 7.67
C ARG A 143 8.88 27.20 6.42
N ASP A 144 10.16 27.06 6.11
CA ASP A 144 10.82 27.77 4.99
C ASP A 144 10.80 26.94 3.68
N LEU A 145 10.26 25.72 3.68
CA LEU A 145 10.12 24.94 2.45
C LEU A 145 8.91 25.40 1.61
N PRO A 146 9.04 25.40 0.26
CA PRO A 146 7.92 25.62 -0.65
C PRO A 146 6.74 24.69 -0.33
N GLN A 147 5.51 25.21 -0.45
CA GLN A 147 4.28 24.50 -0.08
C GLN A 147 4.10 23.19 -0.85
N GLU A 148 4.49 23.18 -2.12
CA GLU A 148 4.47 21.98 -2.96
C GLU A 148 5.37 20.86 -2.41
N PHE A 149 6.55 21.21 -1.84
CA PHE A 149 7.45 20.23 -1.22
C PHE A 149 6.88 19.70 0.09
N VAL A 150 6.28 20.57 0.89
CA VAL A 150 5.60 20.18 2.14
C VAL A 150 4.43 19.26 1.85
N GLU A 151 3.64 19.53 0.82
CA GLU A 151 2.51 18.68 0.41
C GLU A 151 2.99 17.30 -0.02
N MET A 152 3.98 17.21 -0.90
CA MET A 152 4.59 15.96 -1.32
C MET A 152 5.14 15.17 -0.13
N TYR A 153 5.92 15.82 0.74
CA TYR A 153 6.47 15.20 1.94
C TYR A 153 5.37 14.60 2.83
N ASN A 154 4.31 15.38 3.12
CA ASN A 154 3.20 14.92 3.94
C ASN A 154 2.45 13.74 3.33
N ALA A 155 2.23 13.75 2.02
CA ALA A 155 1.62 12.64 1.32
C ALA A 155 2.51 11.39 1.34
N CYS A 156 3.79 11.53 0.99
CA CYS A 156 4.71 10.41 0.87
C CYS A 156 5.08 9.78 2.24
N ARG A 157 5.27 10.58 3.30
CA ARG A 157 5.52 10.03 4.65
C ARG A 157 4.30 9.30 5.23
N SER A 158 3.12 9.51 4.68
CA SER A 158 1.88 8.87 5.12
C SER A 158 1.61 7.54 4.41
N ILE A 159 2.44 7.12 3.47
CA ILE A 159 2.33 5.82 2.81
C ILE A 159 2.32 4.71 3.87
N ARG A 160 1.34 3.82 3.81
CA ARG A 160 1.21 2.67 4.71
C ARG A 160 0.89 1.43 3.91
N LYS A 161 1.61 0.34 4.24
CA LYS A 161 1.36 -0.98 3.66
C LYS A 161 0.49 -1.79 4.62
N PHE A 162 -0.53 -2.46 4.07
CA PHE A 162 -1.45 -3.34 4.77
C PHE A 162 -1.40 -4.74 4.18
N GLN A 163 -1.28 -5.69 5.06
CA GLN A 163 -1.45 -7.11 4.80
C GLN A 163 -2.27 -7.69 5.96
N PHE A 164 -3.56 -7.77 5.78
CA PHE A 164 -4.48 -8.14 6.84
C PHE A 164 -4.32 -9.61 7.24
N VAL A 165 -4.25 -9.84 8.56
CA VAL A 165 -4.11 -11.17 9.14
C VAL A 165 -5.38 -11.50 9.93
N PRO A 166 -6.30 -12.32 9.40
CA PRO A 166 -7.59 -12.60 10.03
C PRO A 166 -7.48 -13.05 11.48
N LYS A 167 -6.52 -13.93 11.75
CA LYS A 167 -6.27 -14.44 13.10
C LYS A 167 -5.92 -13.33 14.10
N GLU A 168 -5.28 -12.26 13.66
CA GLU A 168 -4.96 -11.12 14.51
C GLU A 168 -6.16 -10.18 14.66
N ILE A 169 -6.96 -9.99 13.61
CA ILE A 169 -8.17 -9.14 13.62
C ILE A 169 -9.24 -9.73 14.55
N LYS A 170 -9.35 -11.07 14.59
CA LYS A 170 -10.37 -11.78 15.37
C LYS A 170 -10.14 -11.80 16.87
N LYS A 171 -8.94 -11.41 17.35
CA LYS A 171 -8.62 -11.39 18.78
C LYS A 171 -9.35 -10.26 19.51
N GLU A 172 -9.72 -10.53 20.74
CA GLU A 172 -10.10 -9.48 21.67
C GLU A 172 -8.95 -8.49 21.90
N ARG A 173 -9.31 -7.24 22.20
CA ARG A 173 -8.33 -6.18 22.46
C ARG A 173 -8.70 -5.41 23.72
N GLU A 174 -7.67 -5.01 24.44
CA GLU A 174 -7.80 -4.04 25.51
C GLU A 174 -8.11 -2.66 24.91
N ILE A 175 -9.12 -2.00 25.46
CA ILE A 175 -9.54 -0.67 25.04
C ILE A 175 -9.32 0.27 26.21
N ASP A 176 -8.57 1.34 25.96
CA ASP A 176 -8.48 2.45 26.89
C ASP A 176 -9.78 3.30 26.79
N PRO A 177 -10.60 3.35 27.85
CA PRO A 177 -11.84 4.14 27.85
C PRO A 177 -11.57 5.65 27.83
N LEU A 178 -10.32 6.09 28.07
CA LEU A 178 -9.89 7.49 28.03
C LEU A 178 -9.27 7.88 26.69
N GLU A 179 -9.26 6.98 25.70
CA GLU A 179 -8.74 7.29 24.36
C GLU A 179 -9.60 8.38 23.71
N THR A 180 -8.97 9.52 23.42
CA THR A 180 -9.64 10.71 22.86
C THR A 180 -9.51 10.81 21.33
N ASN A 181 -8.73 9.92 20.71
CA ASN A 181 -8.46 9.93 19.29
C ASN A 181 -8.80 8.58 18.66
N VAL A 182 -9.17 8.58 17.39
CA VAL A 182 -9.26 7.35 16.61
C VAL A 182 -7.84 6.88 16.29
N PRO A 183 -7.40 5.71 16.77
CA PRO A 183 -6.07 5.21 16.51
C PRO A 183 -5.90 4.85 15.02
N PHE A 184 -4.66 4.88 14.54
CA PHE A 184 -4.33 4.38 13.20
C PHE A 184 -4.55 2.87 13.12
N LEU A 185 -5.14 2.43 12.01
CA LEU A 185 -5.23 1.00 11.74
C LEU A 185 -3.81 0.44 11.52
N LYS A 186 -3.46 -0.63 12.25
CA LYS A 186 -2.17 -1.29 12.11
C LYS A 186 -2.12 -2.12 10.82
N HIS A 187 -0.92 -2.33 10.30
CA HIS A 187 -0.67 -2.98 9.00
C HIS A 187 -1.32 -4.37 8.85
N ASN A 188 -1.43 -5.13 9.93
CA ASN A 188 -2.06 -6.46 9.97
C ASN A 188 -3.53 -6.44 10.41
N GLY A 189 -4.08 -5.26 10.73
CA GLY A 189 -5.46 -5.07 11.19
C GLY A 189 -5.71 -5.46 12.65
N GLU A 190 -4.67 -5.82 13.42
CA GLU A 190 -4.83 -6.36 14.77
C GLU A 190 -5.62 -5.47 15.74
N ASN A 191 -5.60 -4.16 15.53
CA ASN A 191 -6.30 -3.19 16.39
C ASN A 191 -7.64 -2.72 15.81
N LEU A 192 -8.27 -3.48 14.92
CA LEU A 192 -9.54 -3.09 14.30
C LEU A 192 -10.63 -2.82 15.34
N VAL A 193 -10.66 -3.61 16.42
CA VAL A 193 -11.59 -3.43 17.56
C VAL A 193 -11.43 -2.03 18.16
N ASN A 194 -10.18 -1.60 18.45
CA ASN A 194 -9.89 -0.28 19.04
C ASN A 194 -10.30 0.85 18.11
N VAL A 195 -9.97 0.71 16.80
CA VAL A 195 -10.31 1.71 15.78
C VAL A 195 -11.81 1.91 15.69
N LEU A 196 -12.58 0.84 15.53
CA LEU A 196 -14.02 0.91 15.39
C LEU A 196 -14.71 1.38 16.67
N PHE A 197 -14.20 0.96 17.83
CA PHE A 197 -14.73 1.39 19.13
C PHE A 197 -14.58 2.92 19.29
N ALA A 198 -13.37 3.44 19.05
CA ALA A 198 -13.12 4.88 19.10
C ALA A 198 -13.92 5.64 18.02
N MET A 199 -14.03 5.09 16.79
CA MET A 199 -14.82 5.72 15.72
C MET A 199 -16.30 5.84 16.08
N ARG A 200 -16.88 4.84 16.75
CA ARG A 200 -18.29 4.88 17.17
C ARG A 200 -18.61 6.14 17.98
N ASP A 201 -17.70 6.52 18.87
CA ASP A 201 -17.92 7.62 19.81
C ASP A 201 -17.39 8.96 19.26
N ILE A 202 -16.27 8.97 18.56
CA ILE A 202 -15.59 10.19 18.09
C ILE A 202 -16.07 10.60 16.69
N LYS A 203 -16.35 9.62 15.80
CA LYS A 203 -16.78 9.83 14.41
C LYS A 203 -18.01 8.97 14.08
N PRO A 204 -19.15 9.19 14.74
CA PRO A 204 -20.31 8.30 14.65
C PRO A 204 -20.90 8.20 13.23
N GLN A 205 -20.75 9.24 12.40
CA GLN A 205 -21.21 9.17 11.00
C GLN A 205 -20.32 8.22 10.20
N THR A 206 -18.99 8.36 10.24
CA THR A 206 -18.04 7.49 9.57
C THR A 206 -18.21 6.03 10.02
N TYR A 207 -18.47 5.81 11.31
CA TYR A 207 -18.77 4.46 11.82
C TYR A 207 -20.06 3.89 11.20
N ARG A 208 -21.13 4.68 11.08
CA ARG A 208 -22.36 4.24 10.38
C ARG A 208 -22.11 3.92 8.92
N ASP A 209 -21.37 4.78 8.22
CA ASP A 209 -21.04 4.58 6.79
C ASP A 209 -20.31 3.25 6.56
N ILE A 210 -19.35 2.90 7.46
CA ILE A 210 -18.65 1.59 7.41
C ILE A 210 -19.65 0.45 7.57
N ILE A 211 -20.57 0.54 8.53
CA ILE A 211 -21.54 -0.53 8.78
C ILE A 211 -22.53 -0.65 7.62
N ASP A 212 -22.95 0.45 7.02
CA ASP A 212 -23.87 0.44 5.90
C ASP A 212 -23.21 -0.17 4.66
N ASP A 213 -21.96 0.17 4.37
CA ASP A 213 -21.17 -0.48 3.33
C ASP A 213 -20.95 -1.96 3.60
N PHE A 214 -20.73 -2.33 4.86
CA PHE A 214 -20.56 -3.72 5.26
C PHE A 214 -21.86 -4.54 5.07
N LYS A 215 -23.03 -3.94 5.40
CA LYS A 215 -24.35 -4.54 5.14
C LYS A 215 -24.68 -4.65 3.65
N GLU A 216 -24.22 -3.69 2.83
CA GLU A 216 -24.36 -3.80 1.36
C GLU A 216 -23.62 -5.02 0.80
N ILE A 217 -22.46 -5.35 1.39
CA ILE A 217 -21.69 -6.54 1.01
C ILE A 217 -22.31 -7.81 1.59
N TYR A 218 -22.74 -7.79 2.85
CA TYR A 218 -23.33 -8.89 3.59
C TYR A 218 -24.75 -8.53 4.07
N PRO A 219 -25.80 -8.72 3.25
CA PRO A 219 -27.16 -8.25 3.55
C PRO A 219 -27.82 -8.92 4.76
N ASP A 220 -27.29 -10.05 5.20
CA ASP A 220 -27.77 -10.77 6.38
C ASP A 220 -27.21 -10.17 7.70
N VAL A 221 -26.28 -9.24 7.62
CA VAL A 221 -25.77 -8.53 8.80
C VAL A 221 -26.77 -7.43 9.19
N THR A 222 -27.24 -7.49 10.44
CA THR A 222 -28.16 -6.48 11.00
C THR A 222 -27.45 -5.48 11.90
N GLY A 223 -26.29 -5.85 12.49
CA GLY A 223 -25.55 -4.95 13.38
C GLY A 223 -24.12 -5.39 13.66
N LEU A 224 -23.36 -4.43 14.19
CA LEU A 224 -22.02 -4.59 14.71
C LEU A 224 -21.98 -3.97 16.10
N SER A 225 -21.53 -4.71 17.09
CA SER A 225 -21.40 -4.29 18.48
C SER A 225 -20.07 -4.76 19.10
N PHE A 226 -19.87 -4.38 20.34
CA PHE A 226 -18.65 -4.71 21.09
C PHE A 226 -19.05 -5.44 22.38
N THR A 227 -18.61 -6.67 22.54
CA THR A 227 -18.87 -7.47 23.74
C THR A 227 -17.72 -7.31 24.71
N HIS A 228 -18.02 -6.86 25.91
CA HIS A 228 -17.07 -6.75 27.02
C HIS A 228 -16.79 -8.14 27.61
N LEU A 229 -15.52 -8.55 27.64
CA LEU A 229 -15.07 -9.86 28.12
C LEU A 229 -14.37 -9.82 29.50
N GLY A 230 -14.41 -8.66 30.17
CA GLY A 230 -13.68 -8.41 31.43
C GLY A 230 -12.34 -7.71 31.20
N ASP A 231 -11.78 -7.12 32.26
CA ASP A 231 -10.46 -6.45 32.25
C ASP A 231 -10.25 -5.48 31.09
N TYR A 232 -11.24 -4.65 30.76
CA TYR A 232 -11.22 -3.72 29.62
C TYR A 232 -11.03 -4.36 28.25
N ARG A 233 -11.18 -5.70 28.13
CA ARG A 233 -11.08 -6.42 26.86
C ARG A 233 -12.43 -6.48 26.17
N TYR A 234 -12.40 -6.22 24.86
CA TYR A 234 -13.56 -6.21 23.98
C TYR A 234 -13.31 -7.04 22.74
N ALA A 235 -14.35 -7.72 22.28
CA ALA A 235 -14.40 -8.40 20.99
C ALA A 235 -15.48 -7.78 20.10
N LEU A 236 -15.28 -7.85 18.78
CA LEU A 236 -16.34 -7.53 17.81
C LEU A 236 -17.43 -8.61 17.87
N GLU A 237 -18.67 -8.19 17.90
CA GLU A 237 -19.86 -9.02 17.83
C GLU A 237 -20.70 -8.61 16.63
N PHE A 238 -21.08 -9.57 15.82
CA PHE A 238 -21.88 -9.40 14.60
C PHE A 238 -23.26 -9.97 14.81
N SER A 239 -24.27 -9.15 14.65
CA SER A 239 -25.67 -9.59 14.61
C SER A 239 -26.05 -9.94 13.17
N ARG A 240 -26.61 -11.13 12.96
CA ARG A 240 -27.03 -11.61 11.63
C ARG A 240 -28.44 -12.17 11.69
N GLU A 241 -29.21 -11.98 10.63
CA GLU A 241 -30.52 -12.61 10.47
C GLU A 241 -30.39 -13.86 9.59
N ILE A 242 -30.67 -15.04 10.19
CA ILE A 242 -30.62 -16.33 9.53
C ILE A 242 -31.94 -17.03 9.76
N SER A 243 -32.67 -17.34 8.65
CA SER A 243 -33.99 -18.00 8.70
C SER A 243 -34.99 -17.24 9.58
N ASN A 244 -35.07 -15.91 9.46
CA ASN A 244 -35.91 -15.00 10.23
C ASN A 244 -35.68 -15.02 11.75
N LYS A 245 -34.45 -15.41 12.16
CA LYS A 245 -33.98 -15.35 13.55
C LYS A 245 -32.71 -14.54 13.64
N SER A 246 -32.63 -13.72 14.68
CA SER A 246 -31.42 -12.95 14.98
C SER A 246 -30.43 -13.82 15.75
N TRP A 247 -29.18 -13.83 15.31
CA TRP A 247 -28.07 -14.53 15.92
C TRP A 247 -26.92 -13.57 16.12
N SER A 248 -26.18 -13.73 17.21
CA SER A 248 -24.96 -13.00 17.49
C SER A 248 -23.74 -13.90 17.42
N PHE A 249 -22.69 -13.41 16.78
CA PHE A 249 -21.43 -14.13 16.59
C PHE A 249 -20.27 -13.23 16.98
N LEU A 250 -19.39 -13.72 17.84
CA LEU A 250 -18.12 -13.03 18.12
C LEU A 250 -17.15 -13.18 16.94
N SER A 251 -16.21 -12.24 16.82
CA SER A 251 -15.22 -12.24 15.73
C SER A 251 -14.49 -13.58 15.49
N PRO A 252 -14.14 -14.42 16.49
CA PRO A 252 -13.58 -15.73 16.23
C PRO A 252 -14.52 -16.72 15.51
N GLN A 253 -15.82 -16.51 15.57
CA GLN A 253 -16.85 -17.42 15.04
C GLN A 253 -17.25 -17.13 13.59
N VAL A 254 -16.83 -15.99 13.03
CA VAL A 254 -17.12 -15.61 11.65
C VAL A 254 -15.97 -15.99 10.70
N SER A 255 -16.23 -16.00 9.39
CA SER A 255 -15.22 -16.33 8.38
C SER A 255 -14.09 -15.29 8.32
N ASP A 256 -12.95 -15.66 7.78
CA ASP A 256 -11.80 -14.76 7.60
C ASP A 256 -12.14 -13.58 6.67
N GLY A 257 -12.78 -13.87 5.55
CA GLY A 257 -13.21 -12.82 4.59
C GLY A 257 -14.15 -11.79 5.20
N PHE A 258 -14.93 -12.17 6.19
CA PHE A 258 -15.85 -11.28 6.88
C PHE A 258 -15.11 -10.16 7.65
N VAL A 259 -14.10 -10.55 8.44
CA VAL A 259 -13.31 -9.59 9.22
C VAL A 259 -12.33 -8.79 8.34
N ILE A 260 -11.79 -9.39 7.27
CA ILE A 260 -10.95 -8.69 6.29
C ILE A 260 -11.77 -7.63 5.57
N THR A 261 -12.99 -7.95 5.11
CA THR A 261 -13.89 -6.98 4.49
C THR A 261 -14.12 -5.77 5.41
N LEU A 262 -14.42 -6.02 6.68
CA LEU A 262 -14.62 -4.95 7.64
C LEU A 262 -13.35 -4.10 7.83
N ALA A 263 -12.16 -4.73 7.88
CA ALA A 263 -10.89 -4.03 7.99
C ALA A 263 -10.60 -3.14 6.77
N ILE A 264 -10.85 -3.64 5.55
CA ILE A 264 -10.66 -2.86 4.32
C ILE A 264 -11.66 -1.69 4.26
N LEU A 265 -12.93 -1.91 4.58
CA LEU A 265 -13.92 -0.82 4.64
C LEU A 265 -13.53 0.23 5.68
N THR A 266 -13.07 -0.21 6.86
CA THR A 266 -12.55 0.72 7.87
C THR A 266 -11.38 1.55 7.33
N LEU A 267 -10.45 0.91 6.63
CA LEU A 267 -9.31 1.59 6.01
C LEU A 267 -9.74 2.62 4.97
N ILE A 268 -10.69 2.28 4.11
CA ILE A 268 -11.25 3.18 3.08
C ILE A 268 -11.92 4.40 3.71
N HIS A 269 -12.60 4.24 4.83
CA HIS A 269 -13.30 5.33 5.55
C HIS A 269 -12.42 6.16 6.49
N LEU A 270 -11.15 5.76 6.71
CA LEU A 270 -10.18 6.53 7.50
C LEU A 270 -9.56 7.70 6.71
N HIS A 271 -10.39 8.49 6.00
CA HIS A 271 -10.00 9.50 5.00
C HIS A 271 -8.97 10.56 5.43
N GLN A 272 -8.70 10.73 6.73
CA GLN A 272 -7.95 11.90 7.21
C GLN A 272 -6.43 11.69 7.29
N THR A 273 -5.93 10.47 7.19
CA THR A 273 -4.54 10.18 7.57
C THR A 273 -3.70 9.44 6.53
N ASN A 274 -4.32 8.73 5.59
CA ASN A 274 -3.59 7.89 4.63
C ASN A 274 -4.05 8.19 3.21
N ARG A 275 -3.38 9.11 2.55
CA ARG A 275 -3.67 9.42 1.14
C ARG A 275 -3.15 8.36 0.17
N ILE A 276 -2.07 7.66 0.54
CA ILE A 276 -1.47 6.62 -0.29
C ILE A 276 -1.45 5.31 0.51
N ILE A 277 -2.19 4.34 0.01
CA ILE A 277 -2.44 3.05 0.66
C ILE A 277 -1.88 1.93 -0.21
N LEU A 278 -1.07 1.07 0.40
CA LEU A 278 -0.54 -0.13 -0.22
C LEU A 278 -1.26 -1.33 0.38
N ILE A 279 -1.90 -2.16 -0.45
CA ILE A 279 -2.58 -3.39 0.00
C ILE A 279 -1.91 -4.58 -0.66
N GLU A 280 -1.36 -5.48 0.15
CA GLU A 280 -0.74 -6.70 -0.34
C GLU A 280 -1.76 -7.83 -0.35
N GLU A 281 -1.84 -8.54 -1.51
CA GLU A 281 -2.70 -9.71 -1.71
C GLU A 281 -4.15 -9.47 -1.26
N ILE A 282 -4.81 -8.47 -1.87
CA ILE A 282 -6.15 -8.03 -1.48
C ILE A 282 -7.19 -9.16 -1.48
N GLU A 283 -7.00 -10.21 -2.27
CA GLU A 283 -7.88 -11.36 -2.38
C GLU A 283 -7.80 -12.32 -1.18
N ASN A 284 -6.76 -12.23 -0.34
CA ASN A 284 -6.56 -13.18 0.76
C ASN A 284 -7.80 -13.26 1.66
N GLY A 285 -8.36 -14.48 1.75
CA GLY A 285 -9.55 -14.76 2.54
C GLY A 285 -10.86 -14.23 1.98
N LEU A 286 -10.88 -13.54 0.85
CA LEU A 286 -12.08 -13.00 0.20
C LEU A 286 -12.60 -13.94 -0.89
N ASN A 287 -13.93 -14.07 -0.98
CA ASN A 287 -14.51 -14.69 -2.15
C ASN A 287 -14.59 -13.69 -3.33
N PRO A 288 -14.67 -14.18 -4.60
CA PRO A 288 -14.67 -13.35 -5.79
C PRO A 288 -15.71 -12.23 -5.82
N LEU A 289 -16.94 -12.52 -5.37
CA LEU A 289 -18.04 -11.55 -5.38
C LEU A 289 -17.78 -10.41 -4.38
N THR A 290 -17.29 -10.76 -3.18
CA THR A 290 -16.91 -9.78 -2.16
C THR A 290 -15.74 -8.91 -2.65
N LEU A 291 -14.74 -9.53 -3.27
CA LEU A 291 -13.58 -8.83 -3.83
C LEU A 291 -14.01 -7.79 -4.88
N GLY A 292 -14.92 -8.15 -5.80
CA GLY A 292 -15.47 -7.22 -6.80
C GLY A 292 -16.22 -6.04 -6.18
N LYS A 293 -16.99 -6.27 -5.10
CA LYS A 293 -17.68 -5.19 -4.38
C LYS A 293 -16.69 -4.25 -3.67
N ILE A 294 -15.66 -4.81 -3.03
CA ILE A 294 -14.59 -4.04 -2.37
C ILE A 294 -13.84 -3.18 -3.40
N LEU A 295 -13.46 -3.76 -4.54
CA LEU A 295 -12.77 -3.02 -5.60
C LEU A 295 -13.61 -1.82 -6.09
N LYS A 296 -14.91 -2.01 -6.27
CA LYS A 296 -15.83 -0.90 -6.60
C LYS A 296 -15.77 0.23 -5.56
N LYS A 297 -15.80 -0.11 -4.27
CA LYS A 297 -15.69 0.89 -3.20
C LYS A 297 -14.34 1.62 -3.24
N ILE A 298 -13.24 0.90 -3.48
CA ILE A 298 -11.89 1.50 -3.63
C ILE A 298 -11.86 2.48 -4.81
N LEU A 299 -12.41 2.11 -5.97
CA LEU A 299 -12.44 2.99 -7.14
C LEU A 299 -13.22 4.28 -6.86
N VAL A 300 -14.43 4.17 -6.30
CA VAL A 300 -15.26 5.33 -5.94
C VAL A 300 -14.55 6.22 -4.91
N THR A 301 -13.95 5.62 -3.89
CA THR A 301 -13.26 6.38 -2.83
C THR A 301 -12.01 7.09 -3.36
N SER A 302 -11.25 6.43 -4.25
CA SER A 302 -10.08 7.03 -4.89
C SER A 302 -10.44 8.32 -5.64
N GLU A 303 -11.53 8.29 -6.41
CA GLU A 303 -12.01 9.47 -7.15
C GLU A 303 -12.57 10.56 -6.23
N ALA A 304 -13.36 10.17 -5.22
CA ALA A 304 -14.08 11.11 -4.36
C ALA A 304 -13.22 11.78 -3.29
N CYS A 305 -12.17 11.09 -2.80
CA CYS A 305 -11.43 11.48 -1.59
C CYS A 305 -9.95 11.77 -1.81
N ASP A 306 -9.48 11.84 -3.07
CA ASP A 306 -8.05 12.04 -3.42
C ASP A 306 -7.13 11.00 -2.72
N MET A 307 -7.64 9.77 -2.60
CA MET A 307 -6.88 8.64 -2.08
C MET A 307 -6.24 7.85 -3.21
N GLN A 308 -5.01 7.43 -3.01
CA GLN A 308 -4.29 6.62 -3.98
C GLN A 308 -4.03 5.23 -3.43
N PHE A 309 -4.28 4.21 -4.26
CA PHE A 309 -4.11 2.82 -3.89
C PHE A 309 -3.09 2.13 -4.81
N PHE A 310 -2.21 1.34 -4.20
CA PHE A 310 -1.37 0.37 -4.88
C PHE A 310 -1.70 -1.01 -4.31
N ILE A 311 -2.15 -1.90 -5.16
CA ILE A 311 -2.73 -3.18 -4.74
C ILE A 311 -2.01 -4.30 -5.48
N THR A 312 -1.50 -5.30 -4.75
CA THR A 312 -1.03 -6.54 -5.39
C THR A 312 -2.09 -7.62 -5.33
N THR A 313 -2.13 -8.43 -6.36
CA THR A 313 -3.02 -9.59 -6.46
C THR A 313 -2.40 -10.68 -7.33
N HIS A 314 -2.79 -11.92 -7.08
CA HIS A 314 -2.58 -13.05 -7.98
C HIS A 314 -3.91 -13.67 -8.44
N SER A 315 -5.03 -12.99 -8.14
CA SER A 315 -6.37 -13.45 -8.50
C SER A 315 -6.76 -13.02 -9.91
N PRO A 316 -6.92 -13.93 -10.86
CA PRO A 316 -7.39 -13.59 -12.21
C PRO A 316 -8.82 -13.05 -12.21
N VAL A 317 -9.63 -13.38 -11.20
CA VAL A 317 -11.01 -12.89 -11.09
C VAL A 317 -11.07 -11.36 -10.96
N LEU A 318 -10.04 -10.77 -10.38
CA LEU A 318 -9.95 -9.32 -10.25
C LEU A 318 -9.77 -8.64 -11.61
N LEU A 319 -9.17 -9.33 -12.60
CA LEU A 319 -9.04 -8.85 -13.97
C LEU A 319 -10.39 -8.66 -14.66
N ASP A 320 -11.37 -9.55 -14.43
CA ASP A 320 -12.71 -9.39 -15.01
C ASP A 320 -13.40 -8.12 -14.52
N CYS A 321 -13.21 -7.79 -13.24
CA CYS A 321 -13.72 -6.53 -12.67
C CYS A 321 -13.06 -5.30 -13.32
N LEU A 322 -11.85 -5.45 -13.87
CA LEU A 322 -11.03 -4.40 -14.46
C LEU A 322 -11.03 -4.35 -15.98
N ASN A 323 -11.82 -5.21 -16.65
CA ASN A 323 -11.93 -5.22 -18.12
C ASN A 323 -12.23 -3.82 -18.73
N LYS A 324 -12.91 -2.96 -17.95
CA LYS A 324 -13.24 -1.58 -18.37
C LYS A 324 -12.16 -0.56 -18.02
N PHE A 325 -11.15 -0.94 -17.25
CA PHE A 325 -10.12 -0.08 -16.69
C PHE A 325 -8.73 -0.72 -16.81
N PRO A 326 -8.32 -1.19 -18.02
CA PRO A 326 -7.04 -1.86 -18.19
C PRO A 326 -5.84 -0.94 -17.87
N GLU A 327 -6.02 0.37 -17.95
CA GLU A 327 -5.02 1.37 -17.62
C GLU A 327 -4.62 1.39 -16.13
N LEU A 328 -5.42 0.78 -15.27
CA LEU A 328 -5.14 0.66 -13.84
C LEU A 328 -4.26 -0.55 -13.51
N VAL A 329 -3.97 -1.41 -14.49
CA VAL A 329 -3.33 -2.71 -14.27
C VAL A 329 -1.91 -2.72 -14.82
N PHE A 330 -0.98 -3.17 -13.99
CA PHE A 330 0.39 -3.52 -14.34
C PHE A 330 0.57 -5.04 -14.20
N VAL A 331 1.07 -5.66 -15.24
CA VAL A 331 1.45 -7.07 -15.22
C VAL A 331 2.90 -7.17 -14.77
N CYS A 332 3.14 -7.91 -13.69
CA CYS A 332 4.48 -8.16 -13.16
C CYS A 332 4.95 -9.54 -13.62
N GLU A 333 5.98 -9.56 -14.45
CA GLU A 333 6.65 -10.77 -14.93
C GLU A 333 8.08 -10.85 -14.42
N GLN A 334 8.59 -12.08 -14.26
CA GLN A 334 9.99 -12.28 -13.95
C GLN A 334 10.73 -12.76 -15.22
N ARG A 335 11.72 -11.98 -15.67
CA ARG A 335 12.58 -12.31 -16.82
C ARG A 335 14.02 -12.22 -16.38
N ASP A 336 14.79 -13.27 -16.63
CA ASP A 336 16.22 -13.35 -16.25
C ASP A 336 16.50 -12.96 -14.79
N GLY A 337 15.60 -13.33 -13.86
CA GLY A 337 15.72 -13.01 -12.44
C GLY A 337 15.35 -11.55 -12.08
N GLN A 338 14.86 -10.78 -13.03
CA GLN A 338 14.44 -9.38 -12.86
C GLN A 338 12.91 -9.27 -12.96
N SER A 339 12.33 -8.39 -12.15
CA SER A 339 10.91 -8.08 -12.23
C SER A 339 10.65 -6.93 -13.19
N GLU A 340 9.80 -7.16 -14.18
CA GLU A 340 9.31 -6.17 -15.13
C GLU A 340 7.83 -5.85 -14.83
N TYR A 341 7.47 -4.58 -14.89
CA TYR A 341 6.10 -4.11 -14.66
C TYR A 341 5.57 -3.46 -15.93
N ILE A 342 4.74 -4.18 -16.65
CA ILE A 342 4.25 -3.79 -17.98
C ILE A 342 2.81 -3.32 -17.85
N PRO A 343 2.46 -2.09 -18.28
CA PRO A 343 1.07 -1.65 -18.33
C PRO A 343 0.23 -2.61 -19.18
N LEU A 344 -0.91 -3.09 -18.65
CA LEU A 344 -1.78 -4.02 -19.39
C LEU A 344 -2.18 -3.51 -20.78
N PRO A 345 -2.47 -2.21 -21.00
CA PRO A 345 -2.76 -1.71 -22.36
C PRO A 345 -1.63 -1.90 -23.37
N GLU A 346 -0.37 -1.94 -22.91
CA GLU A 346 0.78 -2.20 -23.81
C GLU A 346 0.84 -3.67 -24.23
N ILE A 347 0.47 -4.58 -23.33
CA ILE A 347 0.38 -6.01 -23.64
C ILE A 347 -0.79 -6.24 -24.61
N LEU A 348 -1.98 -5.71 -24.31
CA LEU A 348 -3.16 -5.86 -25.15
C LEU A 348 -2.98 -5.30 -26.57
N LYS A 349 -2.15 -4.27 -26.75
CA LYS A 349 -1.79 -3.75 -28.09
C LYS A 349 -1.05 -4.77 -28.97
N LYS A 350 -0.32 -5.71 -28.37
CA LYS A 350 0.43 -6.74 -29.12
C LYS A 350 -0.51 -7.82 -29.67
N PHE A 351 -1.69 -7.98 -29.05
CA PHE A 351 -2.71 -8.98 -29.44
C PHE A 351 -3.84 -8.38 -30.29
N ARG A 352 -3.66 -7.15 -30.85
CA ARG A 352 -4.73 -6.40 -31.56
C ARG A 352 -5.36 -7.12 -32.75
N ASP A 353 -4.66 -8.07 -33.36
CA ASP A 353 -5.19 -8.84 -34.48
C ASP A 353 -6.06 -10.04 -34.01
N ASP A 354 -5.90 -10.49 -32.75
CA ASP A 354 -6.59 -11.64 -32.16
C ASP A 354 -7.49 -11.27 -30.97
N TYR A 355 -7.36 -10.07 -30.37
CA TYR A 355 -8.14 -9.63 -29.22
C TYR A 355 -9.37 -8.85 -29.63
N THR A 356 -10.55 -9.41 -29.36
CA THR A 356 -11.84 -8.71 -29.49
C THR A 356 -12.17 -7.99 -28.18
N PRO A 357 -12.50 -6.67 -28.19
CA PRO A 357 -12.96 -5.98 -26.98
C PRO A 357 -14.17 -6.70 -26.38
N GLY A 358 -13.98 -7.36 -25.23
CA GLY A 358 -15.00 -8.18 -24.56
C GLY A 358 -14.54 -9.62 -24.28
N GLU A 359 -13.40 -10.05 -24.79
CA GLU A 359 -12.75 -11.29 -24.33
C GLU A 359 -12.34 -11.15 -22.87
N SER A 360 -12.47 -12.25 -22.13
CA SER A 360 -12.13 -12.29 -20.71
C SER A 360 -10.63 -12.13 -20.52
N LEU A 361 -10.19 -11.10 -19.78
CA LEU A 361 -8.79 -10.97 -19.35
C LEU A 361 -8.32 -12.18 -18.52
N VAL A 362 -9.27 -12.92 -17.92
CA VAL A 362 -9.00 -14.17 -17.20
C VAL A 362 -8.54 -15.27 -18.15
N GLU A 363 -9.14 -15.37 -19.34
CA GLU A 363 -8.74 -16.36 -20.35
C GLU A 363 -7.32 -16.10 -20.81
N LEU A 364 -6.98 -14.85 -21.15
CA LEU A 364 -5.61 -14.47 -21.51
C LEU A 364 -4.60 -14.73 -20.38
N TRP A 365 -5.03 -14.57 -19.12
CA TRP A 365 -4.21 -14.90 -17.96
C TRP A 365 -3.99 -16.42 -17.85
N LEU A 366 -5.04 -17.22 -17.97
CA LEU A 366 -4.96 -18.69 -17.86
C LEU A 366 -4.15 -19.32 -19.00
N GLU A 367 -4.14 -18.68 -20.16
CA GLU A 367 -3.30 -19.07 -21.31
C GLU A 367 -1.83 -18.61 -21.19
N GLY A 368 -1.50 -17.87 -20.11
CA GLY A 368 -0.15 -17.36 -19.89
C GLY A 368 0.25 -16.19 -20.80
N LEU A 369 -0.71 -15.57 -21.47
CA LEU A 369 -0.47 -14.44 -22.38
C LEU A 369 -0.29 -13.10 -21.65
N ILE A 370 -0.80 -12.99 -20.43
CA ILE A 370 -0.70 -11.80 -19.57
C ILE A 370 -0.19 -12.17 -18.17
N GLY A 371 1.01 -12.73 -18.05
CA GLY A 371 1.67 -12.94 -16.76
C GLY A 371 1.14 -14.09 -15.90
N GLY A 372 0.46 -15.07 -16.48
CA GLY A 372 -0.16 -16.21 -15.76
C GLY A 372 0.78 -17.38 -15.48
N LEU A 373 2.01 -17.38 -15.97
CA LEU A 373 2.99 -18.49 -15.87
C LEU A 373 4.08 -18.20 -14.85
#